data_47821fd63cf40b34b9d645fe06b2a785
#
_entry.id   47821fd63cf40b34b9d645fe06b2a785
#
_cell.length_a   1.000
_cell.length_b   1.000
_cell.length_c   1.000
_cell.angle_alpha   90.00
_cell.angle_beta   90.00
_cell.angle_gamma   90.00
#
_symmetry.space_group_name_H-M   'P 1'
#
loop_
_entity.id
_entity.type
_entity.pdbx_description
1 polymer ?
#
loop_
_entity_poly.entity_id
_entity_poly.type
_entity_poly.pdbx_seq_one_letter_code
_entity_poly.pdbx_strand_id
1 'polypeptide(L)'
;TKKPYATLPGRLGDPLFIIVDVTEDGKVDFAKSGPICTGPYKVTSFSKAKCELDANPNYSGTVPFKHLIINTIDDPNTRAMALQKGEIDMAVNIGAGDLALFQDKNKFNISEISSIRDTLLRLNQNPGRPLADKNVRRALIKSMDRETYGNVLLKGTYIPGGPMLPPSLDYAFDELDKMNPDKYDVEAAKKLLADAGWKDTDGDGFVDKDGKNLELNFTFYSGRAELPLFAEAVQSDAKKVGIKVNLKNVDYNILFDIGKKGEYDLLISNILTEQAGDPEFFMNVYFRTNKDGNTPENASGYSNPEYDALSEKLSGEFDPAKRRDIIIQMEKIMMNDAGTVILGYPKTNLVSSKNIANANIYPCDYYWVTKDITPAK
;
A
#
# COMPACT_ATOMS: atom_id res chain seq x y z
N THR A 1 8.61 -26.37 -10.22
CA THR A 1 9.12 -25.84 -8.95
C THR A 1 9.85 -26.91 -8.15
N LYS A 2 10.85 -26.53 -7.36
CA LYS A 2 11.60 -27.49 -6.51
C LYS A 2 10.78 -28.02 -5.33
N LYS A 3 9.77 -27.25 -4.90
CA LYS A 3 8.77 -27.61 -3.88
C LYS A 3 7.37 -27.31 -4.42
N PRO A 4 6.30 -27.93 -3.89
CA PRO A 4 4.92 -27.52 -4.18
C PRO A 4 4.75 -26.01 -3.95
N TYR A 5 4.03 -25.34 -4.85
CA TYR A 5 3.81 -23.89 -4.76
C TYR A 5 2.37 -23.60 -5.21
N ALA A 6 1.48 -23.47 -4.24
CA ALA A 6 0.05 -23.41 -4.47
C ALA A 6 -0.39 -22.19 -5.29
N THR A 7 0.25 -21.04 -5.08
CA THR A 7 -0.10 -19.76 -5.74
C THR A 7 0.61 -19.56 -7.10
N LEU A 8 1.37 -20.55 -7.61
CA LEU A 8 2.07 -20.42 -8.89
C LEU A 8 1.19 -19.99 -10.06
N PRO A 9 -0.01 -20.58 -10.28
CA PRO A 9 -0.86 -20.16 -11.41
C PRO A 9 -1.26 -18.68 -11.33
N GLY A 10 -1.62 -18.18 -10.15
CA GLY A 10 -1.91 -16.77 -9.92
C GLY A 10 -0.70 -15.89 -10.15
N ARG A 11 0.47 -16.31 -9.66
CA ARG A 11 1.75 -15.57 -9.86
C ARG A 11 2.11 -15.42 -11.33
N LEU A 12 1.83 -16.40 -12.17
CA LEU A 12 2.06 -16.31 -13.62
C LEU A 12 1.10 -15.33 -14.31
N GLY A 13 -0.01 -14.95 -13.66
CA GLY A 13 -0.93 -13.89 -14.10
C GLY A 13 -0.52 -12.48 -13.67
N ASP A 14 0.51 -12.34 -12.82
CA ASP A 14 1.03 -11.04 -12.39
C ASP A 14 1.67 -10.30 -13.57
N PRO A 15 1.44 -8.98 -13.75
CA PRO A 15 2.04 -8.16 -14.79
C PRO A 15 3.57 -8.24 -14.89
N LEU A 16 4.26 -8.64 -13.81
CA LEU A 16 5.71 -8.88 -13.83
C LEU A 16 6.13 -10.08 -14.68
N PHE A 17 5.20 -10.98 -15.02
CA PHE A 17 5.46 -12.18 -15.83
C PHE A 17 4.87 -12.07 -17.24
N ILE A 18 4.70 -10.87 -17.76
CA ILE A 18 4.19 -10.67 -19.13
C ILE A 18 5.12 -11.35 -20.14
N ILE A 19 4.52 -11.92 -21.17
CA ILE A 19 5.24 -12.48 -22.31
C ILE A 19 5.43 -11.39 -23.34
N VAL A 20 6.69 -11.12 -23.69
CA VAL A 20 7.09 -10.12 -24.68
C VAL A 20 7.84 -10.78 -25.84
N ASP A 21 7.70 -10.24 -27.05
CA ASP A 21 8.50 -10.67 -28.18
C ASP A 21 9.92 -10.09 -28.06
N VAL A 22 10.92 -10.97 -28.14
CA VAL A 22 12.35 -10.64 -28.08
C VAL A 22 13.08 -11.08 -29.35
N THR A 23 12.35 -11.36 -30.44
CA THR A 23 12.92 -11.98 -31.66
C THR A 23 13.80 -11.04 -32.47
N GLU A 24 13.78 -9.74 -32.24
CA GLU A 24 14.74 -8.81 -32.86
C GLU A 24 16.06 -8.80 -32.06
N ASP A 25 16.86 -9.85 -32.23
CA ASP A 25 18.25 -9.99 -31.77
C ASP A 25 18.54 -9.77 -30.27
N GLY A 26 17.55 -9.90 -29.40
CA GLY A 26 17.71 -9.71 -27.94
C GLY A 26 18.14 -8.29 -27.54
N LYS A 27 18.03 -7.32 -28.46
CA LYS A 27 18.46 -5.92 -28.28
C LYS A 27 17.30 -4.94 -28.11
N VAL A 28 16.13 -5.42 -27.72
CA VAL A 28 14.99 -4.52 -27.47
C VAL A 28 15.25 -3.68 -26.24
N ASP A 29 15.44 -2.39 -26.45
CA ASP A 29 15.51 -1.41 -25.37
C ASP A 29 14.07 -1.02 -24.96
N PHE A 30 13.50 -1.78 -24.04
CA PHE A 30 12.13 -1.55 -23.54
C PHE A 30 11.92 -0.15 -22.96
N ALA A 31 12.98 0.52 -22.53
CA ALA A 31 12.91 1.90 -22.05
C ALA A 31 12.64 2.92 -23.17
N LYS A 32 12.93 2.56 -24.42
CA LYS A 32 12.74 3.44 -25.60
C LYS A 32 11.55 3.05 -26.45
N SER A 33 11.35 1.75 -26.69
CA SER A 33 10.35 1.28 -27.66
C SER A 33 9.10 0.68 -26.99
N GLY A 34 9.15 0.42 -25.67
CA GLY A 34 8.13 -0.39 -25.00
C GLY A 34 8.16 -1.86 -25.45
N PRO A 35 7.39 -2.73 -24.80
CA PRO A 35 7.33 -4.16 -25.14
C PRO A 35 6.44 -4.42 -26.35
N ILE A 36 6.81 -5.42 -27.17
CA ILE A 36 5.94 -6.01 -28.18
C ILE A 36 5.15 -7.15 -27.54
N CYS A 37 3.85 -7.00 -27.47
CA CYS A 37 2.94 -7.93 -26.81
C CYS A 37 1.75 -8.27 -27.70
N THR A 38 0.93 -9.25 -27.26
CA THR A 38 -0.28 -9.70 -27.97
C THR A 38 -1.56 -8.95 -27.56
N GLY A 39 -1.45 -7.90 -26.77
CA GLY A 39 -2.56 -7.11 -26.24
C GLY A 39 -3.29 -6.27 -27.30
N PRO A 40 -4.41 -5.60 -26.91
CA PRO A 40 -5.23 -4.78 -27.81
C PRO A 40 -4.53 -3.53 -28.33
N TYR A 41 -3.47 -3.11 -27.70
CA TYR A 41 -2.70 -1.93 -28.08
C TYR A 41 -1.23 -2.25 -28.22
N LYS A 42 -0.55 -1.56 -29.11
CA LYS A 42 0.91 -1.58 -29.28
C LYS A 42 1.48 -0.22 -28.91
N VAL A 43 2.61 -0.22 -28.21
CA VAL A 43 3.34 1.01 -27.88
C VAL A 43 3.96 1.60 -29.13
N THR A 44 3.74 2.89 -29.37
CA THR A 44 4.31 3.66 -30.48
C THR A 44 5.34 4.66 -30.01
N SER A 45 5.22 5.15 -28.77
CA SER A 45 6.17 6.03 -28.14
C SER A 45 6.19 5.78 -26.63
N PHE A 46 7.37 5.75 -26.02
CA PHE A 46 7.52 5.52 -24.59
C PHE A 46 8.59 6.43 -24.00
N SER A 47 8.23 7.10 -22.91
CA SER A 47 9.12 7.88 -22.06
C SER A 47 8.66 7.79 -20.60
N LYS A 48 9.47 8.28 -19.67
CA LYS A 48 9.08 8.35 -18.24
C LYS A 48 7.80 9.17 -18.02
N ALA A 49 7.58 10.21 -18.83
CA ALA A 49 6.44 11.13 -18.65
C ALA A 49 5.20 10.73 -19.47
N LYS A 50 5.36 9.94 -20.54
CA LYS A 50 4.28 9.70 -21.51
C LYS A 50 4.45 8.35 -22.20
N CYS A 51 3.35 7.61 -22.36
CA CYS A 51 3.26 6.44 -23.22
C CYS A 51 2.15 6.64 -24.25
N GLU A 52 2.47 6.46 -25.53
CA GLU A 52 1.50 6.51 -26.62
C GLU A 52 1.30 5.10 -27.18
N LEU A 53 0.05 4.76 -27.44
CA LEU A 53 -0.34 3.43 -27.90
C LEU A 53 -1.35 3.54 -29.03
N ASP A 54 -1.15 2.74 -30.09
CA ASP A 54 -2.12 2.57 -31.17
C ASP A 54 -2.84 1.23 -31.05
N ALA A 55 -4.06 1.16 -31.57
CA ALA A 55 -4.78 -0.09 -31.68
C ALA A 55 -3.93 -1.14 -32.42
N ASN A 56 -3.83 -2.34 -31.86
CA ASN A 56 -3.11 -3.45 -32.47
C ASN A 56 -3.97 -4.10 -33.58
N PRO A 57 -3.58 -3.99 -34.85
CA PRO A 57 -4.37 -4.55 -35.95
C PRO A 57 -4.42 -6.08 -35.95
N ASN A 58 -3.53 -6.72 -35.22
CA ASN A 58 -3.44 -8.19 -35.11
C ASN A 58 -4.21 -8.73 -33.89
N TYR A 59 -4.82 -7.87 -33.10
CA TYR A 59 -5.62 -8.30 -31.94
C TYR A 59 -6.96 -8.86 -32.41
N SER A 60 -7.31 -10.05 -31.91
CA SER A 60 -8.53 -10.77 -32.33
C SER A 60 -9.84 -10.20 -31.77
N GLY A 61 -9.76 -9.31 -30.76
CA GLY A 61 -10.91 -8.69 -30.12
C GLY A 61 -11.22 -7.30 -30.63
N THR A 62 -12.26 -6.67 -30.08
CA THR A 62 -12.60 -5.27 -30.38
C THR A 62 -11.68 -4.33 -29.63
N VAL A 63 -11.16 -3.31 -30.32
CA VAL A 63 -10.35 -2.23 -29.72
C VAL A 63 -11.17 -0.94 -29.82
N PRO A 64 -11.65 -0.39 -28.70
CA PRO A 64 -12.61 0.72 -28.72
C PRO A 64 -12.01 2.06 -29.12
N PHE A 65 -10.74 2.30 -28.85
CA PHE A 65 -10.04 3.53 -29.21
C PHE A 65 -8.90 3.24 -30.19
N LYS A 66 -8.74 4.09 -31.20
CA LYS A 66 -7.64 3.93 -32.14
C LYS A 66 -6.29 4.32 -31.57
N HIS A 67 -6.29 5.28 -30.66
CA HIS A 67 -5.10 5.85 -30.04
C HIS A 67 -5.34 6.12 -28.56
N LEU A 68 -4.36 5.83 -27.72
CA LEU A 68 -4.35 6.10 -26.28
C LEU A 68 -3.08 6.85 -25.90
N ILE A 69 -3.23 7.81 -24.99
CA ILE A 69 -2.12 8.53 -24.38
C ILE A 69 -2.20 8.34 -22.87
N ILE A 70 -1.16 7.78 -22.28
CA ILE A 70 -1.03 7.64 -20.83
C ILE A 70 0.03 8.64 -20.36
N ASN A 71 -0.38 9.63 -19.57
CA ASN A 71 0.49 10.64 -19.00
C ASN A 71 0.83 10.29 -17.55
N THR A 72 2.10 10.37 -17.17
CA THR A 72 2.55 10.31 -15.79
C THR A 72 2.48 11.71 -15.19
N ILE A 73 1.54 11.94 -14.27
CA ILE A 73 1.38 13.21 -13.56
C ILE A 73 1.49 12.88 -12.07
N ASP A 74 2.68 13.08 -11.50
CA ASP A 74 3.00 12.65 -10.13
C ASP A 74 2.23 13.44 -9.07
N ASP A 75 2.10 14.75 -9.27
CA ASP A 75 1.37 15.61 -8.34
C ASP A 75 -0.16 15.39 -8.47
N PRO A 76 -0.86 14.98 -7.40
CA PRO A 76 -2.28 14.65 -7.44
C PRO A 76 -3.18 15.87 -7.74
N ASN A 77 -2.82 17.07 -7.30
CA ASN A 77 -3.61 18.27 -7.56
C ASN A 77 -3.49 18.67 -9.03
N THR A 78 -2.27 18.60 -9.59
CA THR A 78 -2.03 18.85 -11.03
C THR A 78 -2.82 17.85 -11.87
N ARG A 79 -2.88 16.57 -11.47
CA ARG A 79 -3.65 15.54 -12.14
C ARG A 79 -5.15 15.82 -12.10
N ALA A 80 -5.70 16.25 -10.97
CA ALA A 80 -7.09 16.65 -10.84
C ALA A 80 -7.41 17.87 -11.71
N MET A 81 -6.53 18.87 -11.73
CA MET A 81 -6.71 20.07 -12.57
C MET A 81 -6.67 19.76 -14.06
N ALA A 82 -5.78 18.87 -14.51
CA ALA A 82 -5.72 18.44 -15.90
C ALA A 82 -7.03 17.78 -16.36
N LEU A 83 -7.62 16.91 -15.52
CA LEU A 83 -8.92 16.32 -15.80
C LEU A 83 -10.05 17.35 -15.81
N GLN A 84 -10.07 18.28 -14.85
CA GLN A 84 -11.08 19.33 -14.75
C GLN A 84 -11.08 20.25 -15.98
N LYS A 85 -9.90 20.55 -16.54
CA LYS A 85 -9.73 21.37 -17.76
C LYS A 85 -9.99 20.61 -19.04
N GLY A 86 -10.13 19.27 -18.98
CA GLY A 86 -10.29 18.42 -20.17
C GLY A 86 -9.00 18.19 -20.95
N GLU A 87 -7.84 18.39 -20.32
CA GLU A 87 -6.52 18.06 -20.88
C GLU A 87 -6.28 16.54 -20.91
N ILE A 88 -6.98 15.80 -20.05
CA ILE A 88 -7.05 14.34 -20.00
C ILE A 88 -8.50 13.91 -19.81
N ASP A 89 -8.86 12.70 -20.27
CA ASP A 89 -10.23 12.17 -20.23
C ASP A 89 -10.50 11.30 -18.99
N MET A 90 -9.46 10.73 -18.38
CA MET A 90 -9.55 9.88 -17.20
C MET A 90 -8.36 10.13 -16.26
N ALA A 91 -8.62 10.02 -14.97
CA ALA A 91 -7.56 10.06 -13.94
C ALA A 91 -7.86 9.07 -12.81
N VAL A 92 -6.84 8.41 -12.31
CA VAL A 92 -6.92 7.52 -11.13
C VAL A 92 -6.35 8.21 -9.90
N ASN A 93 -6.79 7.76 -8.72
CA ASN A 93 -6.28 8.23 -7.43
C ASN A 93 -6.36 9.75 -7.29
N ILE A 94 -7.53 10.31 -7.56
CA ILE A 94 -7.85 11.70 -7.22
C ILE A 94 -7.93 11.81 -5.70
N GLY A 95 -7.24 12.82 -5.14
CA GLY A 95 -7.19 13.04 -3.70
C GLY A 95 -8.55 13.39 -3.08
N ALA A 96 -8.74 13.04 -1.81
CA ALA A 96 -9.98 13.29 -1.07
C ALA A 96 -10.44 14.76 -1.11
N GLY A 97 -9.48 15.70 -1.12
CA GLY A 97 -9.74 17.13 -1.25
C GLY A 97 -10.36 17.53 -2.58
N ASP A 98 -9.91 16.90 -3.65
CA ASP A 98 -10.23 17.27 -5.03
C ASP A 98 -11.43 16.51 -5.61
N LEU A 99 -11.86 15.39 -5.00
CA LEU A 99 -13.06 14.64 -5.46
C LEU A 99 -14.33 15.51 -5.51
N ALA A 100 -14.40 16.55 -4.67
CA ALA A 100 -15.49 17.50 -4.68
C ALA A 100 -15.62 18.28 -6.01
N LEU A 101 -14.52 18.43 -6.77
CA LEU A 101 -14.51 19.12 -8.08
C LEU A 101 -15.25 18.35 -9.17
N PHE A 102 -15.50 17.07 -8.97
CA PHE A 102 -16.05 16.13 -9.97
C PHE A 102 -17.48 15.68 -9.67
N GLN A 103 -18.20 16.38 -8.78
CA GLN A 103 -19.55 16.01 -8.38
C GLN A 103 -20.63 16.32 -9.44
N ASP A 104 -20.30 17.11 -10.47
CA ASP A 104 -21.22 17.36 -11.58
C ASP A 104 -21.37 16.10 -12.46
N LYS A 105 -22.42 15.33 -12.19
CA LYS A 105 -22.73 14.07 -12.88
C LYS A 105 -23.04 14.24 -14.39
N ASN A 106 -23.20 15.46 -14.88
CA ASN A 106 -23.38 15.72 -16.30
C ASN A 106 -22.01 15.80 -17.02
N LYS A 107 -20.94 16.07 -16.29
CA LYS A 107 -19.59 16.22 -16.82
C LYS A 107 -18.68 15.05 -16.54
N PHE A 108 -18.83 14.43 -15.35
CA PHE A 108 -17.92 13.41 -14.86
C PHE A 108 -18.63 12.16 -14.35
N ASN A 109 -17.93 11.04 -14.41
CA ASN A 109 -18.25 9.81 -13.69
C ASN A 109 -17.15 9.57 -12.65
N ILE A 110 -17.57 9.20 -11.43
CA ILE A 110 -16.66 8.72 -10.39
C ILE A 110 -16.96 7.25 -10.17
N SER A 111 -15.97 6.40 -10.41
CA SER A 111 -15.97 5.00 -10.00
C SER A 111 -15.07 4.87 -8.77
N GLU A 112 -15.59 4.38 -7.65
CA GLU A 112 -14.87 4.17 -6.41
C GLU A 112 -15.18 2.79 -5.84
N ILE A 113 -14.14 2.09 -5.36
CA ILE A 113 -14.28 0.77 -4.73
C ILE A 113 -13.21 0.60 -3.64
N SER A 114 -13.50 -0.21 -2.62
CA SER A 114 -12.50 -0.62 -1.64
C SER A 114 -11.38 -1.39 -2.35
N SER A 115 -10.16 -0.90 -2.19
CA SER A 115 -8.97 -1.53 -2.77
C SER A 115 -8.57 -2.78 -1.99
N ILE A 116 -7.73 -3.61 -2.60
CA ILE A 116 -6.96 -4.66 -1.93
C ILE A 116 -5.60 -4.15 -1.44
N ARG A 117 -5.45 -2.82 -1.29
CA ARG A 117 -4.26 -2.19 -0.72
C ARG A 117 -4.45 -1.89 0.76
N ASP A 118 -3.35 -1.84 1.44
CA ASP A 118 -3.24 -1.19 2.74
C ASP A 118 -2.23 -0.03 2.72
N THR A 119 -2.37 0.85 3.70
CA THR A 119 -1.34 1.83 4.05
C THR A 119 -0.85 1.50 5.43
N LEU A 120 0.36 0.96 5.49
CA LEU A 120 0.97 0.45 6.71
C LEU A 120 2.24 1.20 7.09
N LEU A 121 2.58 1.15 8.39
CA LEU A 121 3.89 1.52 8.91
C LEU A 121 4.69 0.26 9.20
N ARG A 122 5.85 0.14 8.56
CA ARG A 122 6.89 -0.80 8.97
C ARG A 122 7.58 -0.22 10.21
N LEU A 123 7.60 -0.99 11.29
CA LEU A 123 8.18 -0.62 12.57
C LEU A 123 9.57 -1.25 12.67
N ASN A 124 10.62 -0.47 12.83
CA ASN A 124 11.99 -1.01 12.94
C ASN A 124 12.22 -1.61 14.34
N GLN A 125 12.17 -2.93 14.40
CA GLN A 125 12.27 -3.75 15.62
C GLN A 125 13.66 -4.33 15.83
N ASN A 126 14.66 -3.89 15.04
CA ASN A 126 16.02 -4.38 15.19
C ASN A 126 16.57 -4.07 16.59
N PRO A 127 17.44 -4.94 17.14
CA PRO A 127 18.04 -4.73 18.46
C PRO A 127 18.70 -3.34 18.59
N GLY A 128 18.49 -2.70 19.74
CA GLY A 128 19.01 -1.37 20.02
C GLY A 128 18.15 -0.22 19.51
N ARG A 129 17.07 -0.48 18.77
CA ARG A 129 16.08 0.53 18.38
C ARG A 129 14.98 0.66 19.43
N PRO A 130 14.36 1.85 19.61
CA PRO A 130 13.26 2.04 20.55
C PRO A 130 12.09 1.07 20.31
N LEU A 131 11.77 0.78 19.05
CA LEU A 131 10.68 -0.10 18.65
C LEU A 131 11.03 -1.60 18.75
N ALA A 132 12.22 -1.98 19.24
CA ALA A 132 12.51 -3.36 19.62
C ALA A 132 11.64 -3.79 20.81
N ASP A 133 11.28 -2.85 21.70
CA ASP A 133 10.37 -3.10 22.81
C ASP A 133 8.90 -3.13 22.31
N LYS A 134 8.22 -4.24 22.56
CA LYS A 134 6.81 -4.44 22.20
C LYS A 134 5.87 -3.44 22.88
N ASN A 135 6.16 -3.03 24.11
CA ASN A 135 5.34 -2.06 24.84
C ASN A 135 5.43 -0.68 24.18
N VAL A 136 6.63 -0.30 23.71
CA VAL A 136 6.82 0.97 22.97
C VAL A 136 6.06 0.92 21.64
N ARG A 137 6.09 -0.22 20.90
CA ARG A 137 5.31 -0.37 19.67
C ARG A 137 3.81 -0.26 19.94
N ARG A 138 3.29 -0.97 20.96
CA ARG A 138 1.88 -0.91 21.34
C ARG A 138 1.45 0.48 21.78
N ALA A 139 2.30 1.19 22.52
CA ALA A 139 2.04 2.55 22.94
C ALA A 139 1.89 3.48 21.73
N LEU A 140 2.81 3.36 20.77
CA LEU A 140 2.72 4.12 19.52
C LEU A 140 1.43 3.79 18.74
N ILE A 141 1.07 2.52 18.58
CA ILE A 141 -0.15 2.10 17.86
C ILE A 141 -1.41 2.62 18.58
N LYS A 142 -1.44 2.52 19.91
CA LYS A 142 -2.58 3.00 20.72
C LYS A 142 -2.70 4.52 20.75
N SER A 143 -1.64 5.26 20.44
CA SER A 143 -1.73 6.73 20.33
C SER A 143 -2.44 7.19 19.05
N MET A 144 -2.54 6.36 18.00
CA MET A 144 -3.04 6.72 16.69
C MET A 144 -4.56 6.62 16.59
N ASP A 145 -5.25 7.74 16.37
CA ASP A 145 -6.70 7.79 16.14
C ASP A 145 -7.03 7.50 14.68
N ARG A 146 -6.96 6.23 14.30
CA ARG A 146 -7.18 5.77 12.93
C ARG A 146 -8.60 5.99 12.42
N GLU A 147 -9.59 6.04 13.32
CA GLU A 147 -10.96 6.42 12.98
C GLU A 147 -11.02 7.86 12.48
N THR A 148 -10.40 8.78 13.18
CA THR A 148 -10.30 10.18 12.75
C THR A 148 -9.50 10.31 11.44
N TYR A 149 -8.45 9.49 11.23
CA TYR A 149 -7.68 9.51 9.98
C TYR A 149 -8.56 9.17 8.77
N GLY A 150 -9.26 8.06 8.80
CA GLY A 150 -10.10 7.63 7.68
C GLY A 150 -11.33 8.53 7.46
N ASN A 151 -12.08 8.78 8.52
CA ASN A 151 -13.40 9.39 8.42
C ASN A 151 -13.34 10.93 8.31
N VAL A 152 -12.42 11.58 9.01
CA VAL A 152 -12.35 13.05 9.08
C VAL A 152 -11.24 13.61 8.21
N LEU A 153 -9.99 13.20 8.46
CA LEU A 153 -8.82 13.74 7.75
C LEU A 153 -8.87 13.40 6.26
N LEU A 154 -9.18 12.16 5.92
CA LEU A 154 -9.28 11.67 4.55
C LEU A 154 -10.71 11.61 4.01
N LYS A 155 -11.67 12.26 4.70
CA LYS A 155 -13.06 12.47 4.24
C LYS A 155 -13.76 11.18 3.77
N GLY A 156 -13.46 10.05 4.40
CA GLY A 156 -14.04 8.74 4.09
C GLY A 156 -13.49 8.06 2.82
N THR A 157 -12.43 8.58 2.20
CA THR A 157 -11.72 7.89 1.09
C THR A 157 -10.83 6.76 1.56
N TYR A 158 -10.73 6.58 2.88
CA TYR A 158 -10.04 5.48 3.54
C TYR A 158 -10.96 4.82 4.58
N ILE A 159 -10.94 3.50 4.62
CA ILE A 159 -11.49 2.75 5.75
C ILE A 159 -10.44 2.79 6.86
N PRO A 160 -10.83 3.07 8.13
CA PRO A 160 -9.88 3.08 9.26
C PRO A 160 -9.07 1.80 9.40
N GLY A 161 -7.80 1.91 9.77
CA GLY A 161 -6.89 0.78 9.88
C GLY A 161 -7.20 -0.16 11.05
N GLY A 162 -7.03 -1.44 10.82
CA GLY A 162 -7.30 -2.53 11.75
C GLY A 162 -6.39 -3.75 11.50
N PRO A 163 -6.95 -4.92 11.13
CA PRO A 163 -6.21 -6.12 10.71
C PRO A 163 -5.22 -5.89 9.58
N MET A 164 -4.35 -6.84 9.31
CA MET A 164 -3.30 -6.68 8.30
C MET A 164 -3.85 -6.73 6.87
N LEU A 165 -4.93 -7.47 6.61
CA LEU A 165 -5.56 -7.55 5.30
C LEU A 165 -6.81 -6.67 5.23
N PRO A 166 -7.09 -6.04 4.08
CA PRO A 166 -8.22 -5.11 3.93
C PRO A 166 -9.58 -5.83 3.97
N PRO A 167 -10.65 -5.11 4.35
CA PRO A 167 -12.00 -5.70 4.46
C PRO A 167 -12.61 -6.10 3.11
N SER A 168 -11.99 -5.73 1.99
CA SER A 168 -12.36 -6.18 0.65
C SER A 168 -11.99 -7.64 0.38
N LEU A 169 -11.17 -8.25 1.25
CA LEU A 169 -10.76 -9.64 1.18
C LEU A 169 -11.47 -10.47 2.27
N ASP A 170 -11.75 -11.74 1.97
CA ASP A 170 -12.45 -12.65 2.90
C ASP A 170 -11.50 -13.35 3.88
N TYR A 171 -10.90 -12.58 4.81
CA TYR A 171 -10.01 -13.10 5.85
C TYR A 171 -10.46 -12.72 7.26
N ALA A 172 -11.76 -12.80 7.54
CA ALA A 172 -12.37 -12.58 8.86
C ALA A 172 -12.08 -11.18 9.46
N PHE A 173 -12.09 -10.15 8.63
CA PHE A 173 -11.74 -8.78 9.04
C PHE A 173 -12.50 -8.32 10.30
N ASP A 174 -13.83 -8.44 10.32
CA ASP A 174 -14.66 -7.93 11.42
C ASP A 174 -14.39 -8.64 12.76
N GLU A 175 -14.11 -9.97 12.71
CA GLU A 175 -13.77 -10.74 13.89
C GLU A 175 -12.39 -10.35 14.41
N LEU A 176 -11.42 -10.21 13.52
CA LEU A 176 -10.05 -9.80 13.86
C LEU A 176 -10.03 -8.37 14.41
N ASP A 177 -10.79 -7.45 13.79
CA ASP A 177 -10.85 -6.08 14.28
C ASP A 177 -11.47 -5.97 15.67
N LYS A 178 -12.51 -6.75 15.98
CA LYS A 178 -13.08 -6.83 17.35
C LYS A 178 -12.06 -7.33 18.37
N MET A 179 -11.18 -8.24 17.97
CA MET A 179 -10.14 -8.81 18.82
C MET A 179 -8.87 -7.95 18.91
N ASN A 180 -8.77 -6.88 18.12
CA ASN A 180 -7.58 -6.05 18.05
C ASN A 180 -7.25 -5.41 19.41
N PRO A 181 -6.11 -5.78 20.04
CA PRO A 181 -5.75 -5.29 21.37
C PRO A 181 -5.27 -3.84 21.36
N ASP A 182 -4.97 -3.29 20.16
CA ASP A 182 -4.30 -2.01 20.00
C ASP A 182 -5.25 -0.95 19.39
N LYS A 183 -6.48 -0.87 19.94
CA LYS A 183 -7.40 0.25 19.68
C LYS A 183 -6.86 1.55 20.27
N TYR A 184 -7.29 2.69 19.70
CA TYR A 184 -6.93 4.03 20.19
C TYR A 184 -7.23 4.19 21.68
N ASP A 185 -6.18 4.46 22.47
CA ASP A 185 -6.27 4.66 23.92
C ASP A 185 -5.01 5.36 24.41
N VAL A 186 -5.07 6.68 24.54
CA VAL A 186 -3.95 7.54 24.93
C VAL A 186 -3.44 7.19 26.36
N GLU A 187 -4.35 6.91 27.28
CA GLU A 187 -3.96 6.63 28.68
C GLU A 187 -3.29 5.24 28.81
N ALA A 188 -3.80 4.25 28.09
CA ALA A 188 -3.11 2.95 28.01
C ALA A 188 -1.75 3.08 27.31
N ALA A 189 -1.62 3.93 26.29
CA ALA A 189 -0.34 4.18 25.63
C ALA A 189 0.70 4.80 26.58
N LYS A 190 0.33 5.83 27.33
CA LYS A 190 1.19 6.45 28.36
C LYS A 190 1.61 5.44 29.42
N LYS A 191 0.68 4.59 29.87
CA LYS A 191 0.98 3.54 30.83
C LYS A 191 2.01 2.54 30.30
N LEU A 192 1.86 2.08 29.05
CA LEU A 192 2.81 1.18 28.41
C LEU A 192 4.21 1.78 28.29
N LEU A 193 4.33 3.08 27.99
CA LEU A 193 5.62 3.79 27.96
C LEU A 193 6.24 3.84 29.37
N ALA A 194 5.44 4.19 30.38
CA ALA A 194 5.91 4.21 31.77
C ALA A 194 6.37 2.83 32.25
N ASP A 195 5.63 1.77 31.93
CA ASP A 195 5.97 0.37 32.25
C ASP A 195 7.26 -0.08 31.53
N ALA A 196 7.54 0.48 30.34
CA ALA A 196 8.79 0.27 29.60
C ALA A 196 9.96 1.17 30.07
N GLY A 197 9.73 2.00 31.10
CA GLY A 197 10.73 2.87 31.69
C GLY A 197 10.91 4.23 31.03
N TRP A 198 10.00 4.62 30.13
CA TRP A 198 9.98 5.93 29.48
C TRP A 198 9.11 6.91 30.28
N LYS A 199 9.67 8.04 30.70
CA LYS A 199 8.98 9.09 31.49
C LYS A 199 9.53 10.44 31.09
N ASP A 200 8.71 11.47 31.08
CA ASP A 200 9.16 12.85 30.95
C ASP A 200 9.80 13.27 32.29
N THR A 201 11.14 13.30 32.35
CA THR A 201 11.88 13.60 33.58
C THR A 201 12.39 15.03 33.64
N ASP A 202 12.47 15.75 32.52
CA ASP A 202 12.94 17.14 32.44
C ASP A 202 11.83 18.15 32.17
N GLY A 203 10.60 17.69 31.87
CA GLY A 203 9.42 18.53 31.67
C GLY A 203 9.33 19.17 30.28
N ASP A 204 10.05 18.63 29.27
CA ASP A 204 10.02 19.16 27.89
C ASP A 204 8.80 18.66 27.08
N GLY A 205 8.00 17.78 27.67
CA GLY A 205 6.78 17.20 27.08
C GLY A 205 7.04 15.94 26.26
N PHE A 206 8.29 15.42 26.24
CA PHE A 206 8.63 14.14 25.65
C PHE A 206 9.12 13.16 26.72
N VAL A 207 8.83 11.88 26.54
CA VAL A 207 9.31 10.86 27.46
C VAL A 207 10.76 10.53 27.15
N ASP A 208 11.57 10.43 28.22
CA ASP A 208 12.98 10.10 28.13
C ASP A 208 13.31 8.83 28.91
N LYS A 209 14.46 8.22 28.58
CA LYS A 209 15.08 7.12 29.29
C LYS A 209 16.58 7.25 29.19
N ASP A 210 17.28 7.17 30.33
CA ASP A 210 18.74 7.35 30.41
C ASP A 210 19.19 8.69 29.80
N GLY A 211 18.40 9.77 30.00
CA GLY A 211 18.65 11.12 29.51
C GLY A 211 18.51 11.29 28.00
N LYS A 212 17.76 10.42 27.31
CA LYS A 212 17.49 10.51 25.88
C LYS A 212 15.99 10.42 25.62
N ASN A 213 15.45 11.39 24.89
CA ASN A 213 14.06 11.39 24.47
C ASN A 213 13.74 10.19 23.58
N LEU A 214 12.52 9.69 23.68
CA LEU A 214 11.97 8.70 22.72
C LEU A 214 11.71 9.42 21.42
N GLU A 215 12.65 9.29 20.50
CA GLU A 215 12.65 9.98 19.21
C GLU A 215 12.63 8.97 18.07
N LEU A 216 11.70 9.13 17.12
CA LEU A 216 11.50 8.24 15.99
C LEU A 216 11.58 9.00 14.68
N ASN A 217 12.35 8.49 13.72
CA ASN A 217 12.43 9.03 12.37
C ASN A 217 11.38 8.35 11.48
N PHE A 218 10.41 9.12 10.99
CA PHE A 218 9.33 8.65 10.13
C PHE A 218 9.59 9.04 8.67
N THR A 219 9.91 8.06 7.85
CA THR A 219 10.16 8.24 6.42
C THR A 219 8.89 8.00 5.61
N PHE A 220 8.57 8.93 4.72
CA PHE A 220 7.42 8.87 3.81
C PHE A 220 7.76 9.52 2.46
N TYR A 221 6.85 9.40 1.48
CA TYR A 221 6.94 10.07 0.17
C TYR A 221 5.63 10.77 -0.17
N SER A 222 5.67 11.77 -1.04
CA SER A 222 4.53 12.66 -1.33
C SER A 222 3.80 12.37 -2.65
N GLY A 223 4.19 11.33 -3.38
CA GLY A 223 3.54 10.94 -4.65
C GLY A 223 2.08 10.47 -4.51
N ARG A 224 1.61 10.25 -3.29
CA ARG A 224 0.20 10.03 -2.93
C ARG A 224 -0.21 11.08 -1.91
N ALA A 225 -1.31 11.80 -2.18
CA ALA A 225 -1.75 12.95 -1.38
C ALA A 225 -2.03 12.63 0.09
N GLU A 226 -2.44 11.41 0.38
CA GLU A 226 -2.78 10.96 1.73
C GLU A 226 -1.56 10.68 2.62
N LEU A 227 -0.41 10.33 2.05
CA LEU A 227 0.74 9.91 2.87
C LEU A 227 1.35 11.03 3.72
N PRO A 228 1.52 12.27 3.22
CA PRO A 228 1.88 13.40 4.07
C PRO A 228 0.87 13.64 5.20
N LEU A 229 -0.44 13.52 4.91
CA LEU A 229 -1.50 13.71 5.90
C LEU A 229 -1.42 12.66 7.01
N PHE A 230 -1.20 11.40 6.67
CA PHE A 230 -0.95 10.34 7.66
C PHE A 230 0.30 10.63 8.48
N ALA A 231 1.39 11.09 7.85
CA ALA A 231 2.64 11.35 8.55
C ALA A 231 2.47 12.45 9.61
N GLU A 232 1.81 13.55 9.25
CA GLU A 232 1.51 14.66 10.17
C GLU A 232 0.54 14.22 11.28
N ALA A 233 -0.48 13.42 10.97
CA ALA A 233 -1.42 12.92 11.96
C ALA A 233 -0.73 11.99 12.98
N VAL A 234 0.09 11.06 12.52
CA VAL A 234 0.89 10.18 13.39
C VAL A 234 1.85 10.98 14.27
N GLN A 235 2.53 11.99 13.73
CA GLN A 235 3.39 12.89 14.51
C GLN A 235 2.60 13.62 15.61
N SER A 236 1.44 14.16 15.26
CA SER A 236 0.55 14.86 16.21
C SER A 236 0.05 13.92 17.33
N ASP A 237 -0.35 12.71 16.98
CA ASP A 237 -0.88 11.74 17.92
C ASP A 237 0.23 11.17 18.83
N ALA A 238 1.38 10.84 18.28
CA ALA A 238 2.55 10.38 19.03
C ALA A 238 2.99 11.40 20.08
N LYS A 239 2.90 12.70 19.76
CA LYS A 239 3.20 13.79 20.70
C LYS A 239 2.27 13.80 21.93
N LYS A 240 1.00 13.39 21.80
CA LYS A 240 0.04 13.32 22.92
C LYS A 240 0.49 12.36 24.04
N VAL A 241 1.34 11.40 23.69
CA VAL A 241 1.90 10.41 24.61
C VAL A 241 3.38 10.62 24.89
N GLY A 242 3.94 11.75 24.47
CA GLY A 242 5.33 12.12 24.71
C GLY A 242 6.34 11.48 23.76
N ILE A 243 5.94 10.91 22.64
CA ILE A 243 6.84 10.38 21.60
C ILE A 243 7.17 11.49 20.60
N LYS A 244 8.45 11.80 20.41
CA LYS A 244 8.91 12.74 19.38
C LYS A 244 9.05 12.03 18.04
N VAL A 245 8.36 12.52 17.01
CA VAL A 245 8.46 11.98 15.65
C VAL A 245 9.02 13.01 14.70
N ASN A 246 10.11 12.69 14.01
CA ASN A 246 10.73 13.52 12.99
C ASN A 246 10.29 13.04 11.60
N LEU A 247 9.66 13.91 10.84
CA LEU A 247 9.17 13.61 9.51
C LEU A 247 10.27 13.76 8.46
N LYS A 248 10.44 12.75 7.60
CA LYS A 248 11.41 12.75 6.51
C LYS A 248 10.71 12.39 5.20
N ASN A 249 10.45 13.41 4.36
CA ASN A 249 9.94 13.19 3.01
C ASN A 249 11.10 12.82 2.07
N VAL A 250 10.94 11.77 1.28
CA VAL A 250 11.94 11.26 0.34
C VAL A 250 11.34 11.01 -1.03
N ASP A 251 12.18 10.91 -2.06
CA ASP A 251 11.74 10.45 -3.37
C ASP A 251 11.34 8.97 -3.31
N TYR A 252 10.26 8.63 -4.03
CA TYR A 252 9.74 7.25 -4.07
C TYR A 252 10.80 6.22 -4.48
N ASN A 253 11.70 6.58 -5.42
CA ASN A 253 12.70 5.64 -5.95
C ASN A 253 13.75 5.22 -4.89
N ILE A 254 14.03 6.06 -3.90
CA ILE A 254 14.98 5.74 -2.81
C ILE A 254 14.30 5.08 -1.61
N LEU A 255 12.96 5.08 -1.55
CA LEU A 255 12.19 4.51 -0.45
C LEU A 255 12.48 3.00 -0.26
N PHE A 256 12.60 2.28 -1.37
CA PHE A 256 12.90 0.85 -1.35
C PHE A 256 14.29 0.55 -0.79
N ASP A 257 15.28 1.37 -1.16
CA ASP A 257 16.65 1.20 -0.65
C ASP A 257 16.72 1.49 0.85
N ILE A 258 16.05 2.56 1.32
CA ILE A 258 15.89 2.86 2.74
C ILE A 258 15.20 1.70 3.47
N GLY A 259 14.12 1.17 2.86
CA GLY A 259 13.38 0.03 3.39
C GLY A 259 14.24 -1.22 3.53
N LYS A 260 15.02 -1.58 2.51
CA LYS A 260 15.91 -2.75 2.52
C LYS A 260 17.08 -2.63 3.50
N LYS A 261 17.61 -1.41 3.67
CA LYS A 261 18.71 -1.14 4.61
C LYS A 261 18.25 -0.99 6.06
N GLY A 262 16.95 -0.86 6.32
CA GLY A 262 16.42 -0.57 7.66
C GLY A 262 16.83 0.81 8.19
N GLU A 263 17.05 1.79 7.32
CA GLU A 263 17.49 3.15 7.66
C GLU A 263 16.29 4.06 8.06
N TYR A 264 15.42 3.56 8.94
CA TYR A 264 14.21 4.25 9.43
C TYR A 264 13.85 3.72 10.82
N ASP A 265 12.97 4.43 11.54
CA ASP A 265 12.25 3.88 12.69
C ASP A 265 10.81 3.55 12.29
N LEU A 266 10.18 4.46 11.53
CA LEU A 266 8.88 4.27 10.89
C LEU A 266 9.04 4.47 9.39
N LEU A 267 8.52 3.55 8.58
CA LEU A 267 8.48 3.66 7.12
C LEU A 267 7.07 3.41 6.63
N ILE A 268 6.45 4.43 6.03
CA ILE A 268 5.12 4.27 5.44
C ILE A 268 5.23 3.54 4.10
N SER A 269 4.29 2.64 3.86
CA SER A 269 4.18 1.92 2.59
C SER A 269 2.70 1.80 2.22
N ASN A 270 2.38 2.04 0.95
CA ASN A 270 1.09 1.71 0.37
C ASN A 270 1.28 0.47 -0.50
N ILE A 271 0.79 -0.67 -0.06
CA ILE A 271 1.12 -1.98 -0.62
C ILE A 271 -0.14 -2.68 -1.11
N LEU A 272 -0.04 -3.34 -2.26
CA LEU A 272 -1.03 -4.28 -2.74
C LEU A 272 -0.86 -5.59 -1.96
N THR A 273 -1.88 -5.97 -1.19
CA THR A 273 -1.79 -7.15 -0.30
C THR A 273 -2.04 -8.46 -1.03
N GLU A 274 -2.68 -8.39 -2.20
CA GLU A 274 -3.01 -9.56 -3.02
C GLU A 274 -2.64 -9.28 -4.48
N GLN A 275 -1.51 -9.80 -4.94
CA GLN A 275 -1.04 -9.60 -6.32
C GLN A 275 -1.42 -10.74 -7.27
N ALA A 276 -1.71 -11.90 -6.72
CA ALA A 276 -1.87 -13.14 -7.48
C ALA A 276 -3.10 -13.96 -7.05
N GLY A 277 -4.15 -13.29 -6.54
CA GLY A 277 -5.32 -13.95 -6.00
C GLY A 277 -5.12 -14.57 -4.62
N ASP A 278 -4.04 -14.19 -3.90
CA ASP A 278 -3.71 -14.70 -2.56
C ASP A 278 -2.68 -13.79 -1.87
N PRO A 279 -2.81 -13.49 -0.56
CA PRO A 279 -1.92 -12.60 0.17
C PRO A 279 -0.58 -13.23 0.59
N GLU A 280 -0.33 -14.52 0.30
CA GLU A 280 0.88 -15.24 0.70
C GLU A 280 2.16 -14.46 0.37
N PHE A 281 2.23 -13.88 -0.83
CA PHE A 281 3.42 -13.14 -1.25
C PHE A 281 3.68 -11.93 -0.36
N PHE A 282 2.66 -11.11 -0.12
CA PHE A 282 2.73 -9.96 0.77
C PHE A 282 3.19 -10.37 2.16
N MET A 283 2.53 -11.38 2.74
CA MET A 283 2.81 -11.85 4.09
C MET A 283 4.22 -12.40 4.24
N ASN A 284 4.70 -13.15 3.24
CA ASN A 284 6.01 -13.77 3.28
C ASN A 284 7.15 -12.78 3.04
N VAL A 285 6.98 -11.88 2.08
CA VAL A 285 8.04 -10.95 1.68
C VAL A 285 8.31 -9.88 2.74
N TYR A 286 7.25 -9.41 3.41
CA TYR A 286 7.38 -8.30 4.36
C TYR A 286 7.53 -8.72 5.81
N PHE A 287 7.09 -9.95 6.18
CA PHE A 287 6.97 -10.32 7.61
C PHE A 287 7.60 -11.65 7.98
N ARG A 288 7.90 -12.52 7.03
CA ARG A 288 8.68 -13.72 7.35
C ARG A 288 10.08 -13.32 7.82
N THR A 289 10.61 -14.02 8.85
CA THR A 289 11.94 -13.75 9.38
C THR A 289 13.00 -13.72 8.26
N ASN A 290 13.75 -12.64 8.20
CA ASN A 290 14.84 -12.49 7.23
C ASN A 290 16.06 -13.28 7.71
N LYS A 291 16.19 -14.50 7.20
CA LYS A 291 17.36 -15.35 7.43
C LYS A 291 18.31 -15.22 6.23
N ASP A 292 19.55 -14.83 6.50
CA ASP A 292 20.60 -14.78 5.48
C ASP A 292 20.27 -13.92 4.24
N GLY A 293 19.46 -12.87 4.40
CA GLY A 293 19.05 -11.99 3.32
C GLY A 293 17.99 -12.56 2.37
N ASN A 294 17.35 -13.70 2.71
CA ASN A 294 16.35 -14.34 1.84
C ASN A 294 15.01 -13.58 1.74
N THR A 295 14.72 -12.68 2.69
CA THR A 295 13.56 -11.79 2.68
C THR A 295 14.01 -10.34 2.91
N PRO A 296 14.71 -9.72 1.97
CA PRO A 296 15.32 -8.40 2.16
C PRO A 296 14.29 -7.29 2.40
N GLU A 297 13.05 -7.48 1.99
CA GLU A 297 11.97 -6.53 2.28
C GLU A 297 11.58 -6.51 3.77
N ASN A 298 11.81 -7.59 4.52
CA ASN A 298 11.70 -7.60 5.98
C ASN A 298 13.00 -7.12 6.63
N ALA A 299 13.40 -5.89 6.38
CA ALA A 299 14.50 -5.23 7.10
C ALA A 299 14.03 -4.60 8.43
N SER A 300 12.74 -4.78 8.79
CA SER A 300 12.18 -4.29 10.05
C SER A 300 12.70 -5.04 11.28
N GLY A 301 13.33 -6.21 11.10
CA GLY A 301 13.76 -7.06 12.20
C GLY A 301 12.64 -7.86 12.86
N TYR A 302 11.41 -7.81 12.33
CA TYR A 302 10.35 -8.69 12.82
C TYR A 302 10.73 -10.16 12.63
N SER A 303 10.54 -10.95 13.69
CA SER A 303 10.85 -12.38 13.69
C SER A 303 9.93 -13.10 14.67
N ASN A 304 9.21 -14.10 14.16
CA ASN A 304 8.38 -14.99 14.99
C ASN A 304 8.41 -16.40 14.41
N PRO A 305 8.94 -17.42 15.17
CA PRO A 305 9.04 -18.79 14.68
C PRO A 305 7.70 -19.46 14.35
N GLU A 306 6.62 -19.09 15.05
CA GLU A 306 5.27 -19.63 14.77
C GLU A 306 4.74 -19.06 13.47
N TYR A 307 4.92 -17.75 13.22
CA TYR A 307 4.61 -17.11 11.96
C TYR A 307 5.37 -17.77 10.80
N ASP A 308 6.67 -18.00 10.96
CA ASP A 308 7.51 -18.64 9.94
C ASP A 308 7.05 -20.06 9.61
N ALA A 309 6.66 -20.84 10.62
CA ALA A 309 6.13 -22.20 10.44
C ALA A 309 4.81 -22.20 9.66
N LEU A 310 3.89 -21.26 9.98
CA LEU A 310 2.64 -21.08 9.24
C LEU A 310 2.89 -20.62 7.80
N SER A 311 3.83 -19.71 7.59
CA SER A 311 4.25 -19.26 6.26
C SER A 311 4.75 -20.42 5.40
N GLU A 312 5.57 -21.32 5.95
CA GLU A 312 6.05 -22.49 5.23
C GLU A 312 4.93 -23.48 4.91
N LYS A 313 4.01 -23.71 5.85
CA LYS A 313 2.83 -24.54 5.65
C LYS A 313 1.91 -23.97 4.56
N LEU A 314 1.69 -22.63 4.57
CA LEU A 314 0.85 -21.94 3.59
C LEU A 314 1.32 -22.16 2.15
N SER A 315 2.63 -22.10 1.92
CA SER A 315 3.21 -22.27 0.59
C SER A 315 2.92 -23.64 -0.04
N GLY A 316 2.73 -24.66 0.78
CA GLY A 316 2.42 -26.04 0.34
C GLY A 316 0.95 -26.45 0.43
N GLU A 317 0.07 -25.59 0.96
CA GLU A 317 -1.35 -25.90 1.11
C GLU A 317 -2.13 -25.48 -0.14
N PHE A 318 -2.88 -26.41 -0.72
CA PHE A 318 -3.67 -26.20 -1.94
C PHE A 318 -5.18 -26.04 -1.68
N ASP A 319 -5.66 -26.42 -0.51
CA ASP A 319 -7.06 -26.27 -0.13
C ASP A 319 -7.34 -24.79 0.25
N PRO A 320 -8.25 -24.09 -0.45
CA PRO A 320 -8.51 -22.66 -0.20
C PRO A 320 -9.00 -22.38 1.23
N ALA A 321 -9.82 -23.26 1.82
CA ALA A 321 -10.34 -23.06 3.17
C ALA A 321 -9.21 -23.19 4.21
N LYS A 322 -8.34 -24.19 4.06
CA LYS A 322 -7.18 -24.35 4.94
C LYS A 322 -6.17 -23.19 4.78
N ARG A 323 -5.98 -22.71 3.55
CA ARG A 323 -5.15 -21.51 3.30
C ARG A 323 -5.70 -20.32 4.06
N ARG A 324 -7.01 -20.07 3.93
CA ARG A 324 -7.70 -18.99 4.65
C ARG A 324 -7.48 -19.08 6.17
N ASP A 325 -7.62 -20.26 6.75
CA ASP A 325 -7.42 -20.47 8.19
C ASP A 325 -5.97 -20.20 8.63
N ILE A 326 -4.99 -20.60 7.82
CA ILE A 326 -3.57 -20.31 8.08
C ILE A 326 -3.32 -18.80 8.03
N ILE A 327 -3.83 -18.12 7.03
CA ILE A 327 -3.68 -16.67 6.87
C ILE A 327 -4.27 -15.93 8.07
N ILE A 328 -5.47 -16.28 8.51
CA ILE A 328 -6.11 -15.70 9.72
C ILE A 328 -5.25 -15.94 10.98
N GLN A 329 -4.63 -17.12 11.12
CA GLN A 329 -3.73 -17.37 12.24
C GLN A 329 -2.48 -16.48 12.17
N MET A 330 -1.90 -16.29 10.99
CA MET A 330 -0.75 -15.41 10.79
C MET A 330 -1.10 -13.95 11.10
N GLU A 331 -2.30 -13.47 10.74
CA GLU A 331 -2.77 -12.14 11.12
C GLU A 331 -2.89 -11.97 12.64
N LYS A 332 -3.44 -12.97 13.34
CA LYS A 332 -3.54 -12.97 14.81
C LYS A 332 -2.17 -12.86 15.48
N ILE A 333 -1.18 -13.59 14.98
CA ILE A 333 0.20 -13.50 15.49
C ILE A 333 0.74 -12.08 15.28
N MET A 334 0.58 -11.52 14.09
CA MET A 334 1.06 -10.17 13.76
C MET A 334 0.43 -9.11 14.65
N MET A 335 -0.89 -9.17 14.88
CA MET A 335 -1.60 -8.28 15.80
C MET A 335 -1.10 -8.43 17.25
N ASN A 336 -0.96 -9.69 17.72
CA ASN A 336 -0.48 -9.95 19.08
C ASN A 336 0.94 -9.45 19.30
N ASP A 337 1.78 -9.48 18.29
CA ASP A 337 3.17 -9.01 18.36
C ASP A 337 3.32 -7.50 18.17
N ALA A 338 2.26 -6.79 17.79
CA ALA A 338 2.35 -5.41 17.33
C ALA A 338 3.46 -5.27 16.26
N GLY A 339 3.48 -6.21 15.32
CA GLY A 339 4.56 -6.36 14.33
C GLY A 339 4.56 -5.25 13.27
N THR A 340 3.38 -4.73 12.95
CA THR A 340 3.14 -3.60 12.04
C THR A 340 1.87 -2.87 12.48
N VAL A 341 1.58 -1.72 11.90
CA VAL A 341 0.31 -1.03 12.07
C VAL A 341 -0.27 -0.62 10.72
N ILE A 342 -1.53 -0.93 10.51
CA ILE A 342 -2.28 -0.45 9.34
C ILE A 342 -2.91 0.89 9.70
N LEU A 343 -2.58 1.94 8.96
CA LEU A 343 -3.16 3.28 9.13
C LEU A 343 -4.54 3.37 8.50
N GLY A 344 -4.77 2.66 7.41
CA GLY A 344 -6.04 2.60 6.73
C GLY A 344 -5.97 1.85 5.40
N TYR A 345 -7.15 1.57 4.84
CA TYR A 345 -7.33 0.89 3.56
C TYR A 345 -7.93 1.87 2.56
N PRO A 346 -7.24 2.16 1.44
CA PRO A 346 -7.73 3.11 0.46
C PRO A 346 -9.00 2.60 -0.24
N LYS A 347 -9.92 3.50 -0.50
CA LYS A 347 -10.89 3.35 -1.56
C LYS A 347 -10.23 3.92 -2.81
N THR A 348 -9.91 3.05 -3.76
CA THR A 348 -9.36 3.51 -5.02
C THR A 348 -10.44 4.12 -5.89
N ASN A 349 -10.09 5.16 -6.65
CA ASN A 349 -11.03 5.85 -7.53
C ASN A 349 -10.46 6.06 -8.93
N LEU A 350 -11.37 6.09 -9.90
CA LEU A 350 -11.16 6.53 -11.26
C LEU A 350 -12.23 7.55 -11.59
N VAL A 351 -11.81 8.73 -11.97
CA VAL A 351 -12.70 9.79 -12.45
C VAL A 351 -12.54 9.91 -13.97
N SER A 352 -13.65 9.91 -14.70
CA SER A 352 -13.65 10.08 -16.16
C SER A 352 -14.59 11.19 -16.60
N SER A 353 -14.26 11.82 -17.73
CA SER A 353 -15.19 12.69 -18.45
C SER A 353 -16.37 11.88 -18.99
N LYS A 354 -17.49 12.55 -19.30
CA LYS A 354 -18.66 11.90 -19.92
C LYS A 354 -18.42 11.42 -21.35
N ASN A 355 -17.30 11.78 -21.98
CA ASN A 355 -16.89 11.26 -23.28
C ASN A 355 -16.49 9.78 -23.25
N ILE A 356 -16.23 9.25 -22.04
CA ILE A 356 -15.83 7.87 -21.80
C ILE A 356 -16.96 7.13 -21.08
N ALA A 357 -17.42 6.04 -21.69
CA ALA A 357 -18.38 5.12 -21.08
C ALA A 357 -17.68 3.90 -20.47
N ASN A 358 -18.28 3.31 -19.43
CA ASN A 358 -17.84 2.09 -18.75
C ASN A 358 -16.43 2.17 -18.12
N ALA A 359 -15.98 3.38 -17.79
CA ALA A 359 -14.73 3.57 -17.06
C ALA A 359 -14.94 3.18 -15.59
N ASN A 360 -14.52 1.97 -15.22
CA ASN A 360 -14.63 1.43 -13.87
C ASN A 360 -13.25 1.12 -13.30
N ILE A 361 -13.08 1.39 -12.00
CA ILE A 361 -11.91 0.96 -11.24
C ILE A 361 -12.21 -0.40 -10.59
N TYR A 362 -11.17 -1.22 -10.42
CA TYR A 362 -11.25 -2.53 -9.79
C TYR A 362 -10.48 -2.52 -8.46
N PRO A 363 -10.75 -3.44 -7.53
CA PRO A 363 -10.02 -3.53 -6.25
C PRO A 363 -8.51 -3.65 -6.43
N CYS A 364 -8.06 -4.40 -7.45
CA CYS A 364 -6.71 -4.36 -7.98
C CYS A 364 -6.59 -3.22 -8.98
N ASP A 365 -5.99 -2.10 -8.56
CA ASP A 365 -5.95 -0.83 -9.28
C ASP A 365 -4.91 -0.76 -10.43
N TYR A 366 -4.53 -1.91 -11.00
CA TYR A 366 -3.66 -2.00 -12.17
C TYR A 366 -4.42 -1.95 -13.51
N TYR A 367 -5.75 -2.16 -13.49
CA TYR A 367 -6.59 -2.25 -14.68
C TYR A 367 -7.35 -0.96 -14.92
N TRP A 368 -6.72 0.01 -15.57
CA TRP A 368 -7.33 1.31 -15.84
C TRP A 368 -8.00 1.37 -17.23
N VAL A 369 -7.39 0.73 -18.22
CA VAL A 369 -7.93 0.65 -19.60
C VAL A 369 -8.29 -0.80 -19.88
N THR A 370 -9.57 -1.10 -19.78
CA THR A 370 -10.10 -2.44 -20.05
C THR A 370 -10.79 -2.49 -21.41
N LYS A 371 -11.12 -3.70 -21.87
CA LYS A 371 -11.89 -3.92 -23.09
C LYS A 371 -13.29 -3.31 -23.04
N ASP A 372 -13.81 -3.01 -21.86
CA ASP A 372 -15.18 -2.55 -21.64
C ASP A 372 -15.32 -1.01 -21.77
N ILE A 373 -14.20 -0.28 -21.68
CA ILE A 373 -14.18 1.17 -21.84
C ILE A 373 -14.43 1.51 -23.31
N THR A 374 -15.41 2.37 -23.57
CA THR A 374 -15.78 2.79 -24.93
C THR A 374 -15.98 4.30 -25.00
N PRO A 375 -15.89 4.91 -26.21
CA PRO A 375 -16.41 6.25 -26.41
C PRO A 375 -17.89 6.30 -25.99
N ALA A 376 -18.30 7.38 -25.31
CA ALA A 376 -19.72 7.61 -25.04
C ALA A 376 -20.45 7.88 -26.36
N LYS A 377 -21.70 7.43 -26.43
CA LYS A 377 -22.56 7.63 -27.64
C LYS A 377 -23.11 9.04 -27.69
#